data_3422adf084d562278e81d53e4c1f7416
#
_entry.id   3422adf084d562278e81d53e4c1f7416
#
_cell.length_a   1.000
_cell.length_b   1.000
_cell.length_c   1.000
_cell.angle_alpha   90.00
_cell.angle_beta   90.00
_cell.angle_gamma   90.00
#
_symmetry.space_group_name_H-M   'P 1'
#
loop_
_entity.id
_entity.type
_entity.pdbx_description
1 polymer ?
#
loop_
_entity_poly.entity_id
_entity_poly.type
_entity_poly.pdbx_seq_one_letter_code
_entity_poly.pdbx_strand_id
1 'polypeptide(L)'
;PNTEFVADSGVEVDHGILVNEHLQTACDGVFAAGDVAQGRDFSTGEYSVQAIQPTAVEHGKAAASNMVDGKEVVHRGCLNMNILDTMGLVSTSFGAWEGVDGGQSAELSDPDRYRYLDLQFDGDVLVGANALGLTQHVGVIRGMIQTQLRLGRWKDRLLENPLQLMEAYVAAAHGVSDGVNTSV
;
A
#
# COMPACT_ATOMS: atom_id res chain seq x y z
N PRO A 1 8.32 -18.84 3.29
CA PRO A 1 7.26 -19.80 3.65
C PRO A 1 7.66 -21.24 3.37
N ASN A 2 6.93 -22.20 3.96
CA ASN A 2 7.13 -23.61 3.65
C ASN A 2 6.39 -23.94 2.34
N THR A 3 7.14 -24.30 1.30
CA THR A 3 6.61 -24.62 -0.03
C THR A 3 6.96 -26.06 -0.48
N GLU A 4 7.60 -26.84 0.40
CA GLU A 4 8.04 -28.21 0.09
C GLU A 4 6.88 -29.15 -0.27
N PHE A 5 5.67 -28.88 0.23
CA PHE A 5 4.48 -29.70 -0.01
C PHE A 5 3.98 -29.64 -1.47
N VAL A 6 4.42 -28.65 -2.27
CA VAL A 6 4.11 -28.56 -3.71
C VAL A 6 5.29 -28.96 -4.60
N ALA A 7 6.36 -29.52 -4.02
CA ALA A 7 7.48 -30.02 -4.80
C ALA A 7 6.98 -31.07 -5.82
N ASP A 8 7.52 -31.05 -7.03
CA ASP A 8 7.19 -31.96 -8.11
C ASP A 8 5.71 -31.94 -8.58
N SER A 9 4.90 -30.95 -8.13
CA SER A 9 3.49 -30.83 -8.52
C SER A 9 3.27 -30.05 -9.82
N GLY A 10 4.30 -29.38 -10.35
CA GLY A 10 4.20 -28.45 -11.47
C GLY A 10 3.83 -27.02 -11.05
N VAL A 11 3.58 -26.77 -9.77
CA VAL A 11 3.38 -25.41 -9.23
C VAL A 11 4.72 -24.68 -9.18
N GLU A 12 4.78 -23.50 -9.76
CA GLU A 12 5.99 -22.68 -9.77
C GLU A 12 6.21 -22.01 -8.41
N VAL A 13 7.45 -22.12 -7.90
CA VAL A 13 7.89 -21.59 -6.63
C VAL A 13 9.21 -20.84 -6.79
N ASP A 14 9.28 -19.64 -6.19
CA ASP A 14 10.52 -18.89 -6.01
C ASP A 14 10.71 -18.63 -4.49
N HIS A 15 10.46 -17.45 -3.99
CA HIS A 15 10.40 -17.18 -2.54
C HIS A 15 9.08 -17.66 -1.90
N GLY A 16 8.03 -17.77 -2.69
CA GLY A 16 6.72 -18.33 -2.39
C GLY A 16 6.11 -18.98 -3.61
N ILE A 17 4.85 -19.42 -3.52
CA ILE A 17 4.11 -19.93 -4.67
C ILE A 17 3.73 -18.76 -5.58
N LEU A 18 4.22 -18.76 -6.81
CA LEU A 18 3.93 -17.72 -7.79
C LEU A 18 2.46 -17.73 -8.19
N VAL A 19 1.82 -16.55 -8.13
CA VAL A 19 0.43 -16.37 -8.52
C VAL A 19 0.27 -15.16 -9.44
N ASN A 20 -0.69 -15.24 -10.35
CA ASN A 20 -1.08 -14.13 -11.21
C ASN A 20 -2.03 -13.15 -10.46
N GLU A 21 -2.56 -12.15 -11.18
CA GLU A 21 -3.51 -11.17 -10.65
C GLU A 21 -4.87 -11.74 -10.21
N HIS A 22 -5.16 -13.02 -10.55
CA HIS A 22 -6.34 -13.74 -10.08
C HIS A 22 -6.04 -14.68 -8.91
N LEU A 23 -4.82 -14.65 -8.38
CA LEU A 23 -4.28 -15.56 -7.37
C LEU A 23 -4.22 -17.03 -7.80
N GLN A 24 -4.24 -17.28 -9.11
CA GLN A 24 -4.07 -18.59 -9.71
C GLN A 24 -2.59 -18.84 -9.98
N THR A 25 -2.14 -20.07 -9.75
CA THR A 25 -0.80 -20.54 -10.09
C THR A 25 -0.68 -20.85 -11.59
N ALA A 26 0.50 -21.25 -12.05
CA ALA A 26 0.68 -21.76 -13.41
C ALA A 26 -0.11 -23.05 -13.70
N CYS A 27 -0.53 -23.78 -12.66
CA CYS A 27 -1.37 -24.97 -12.78
C CYS A 27 -2.85 -24.55 -12.80
N ASP A 28 -3.58 -24.98 -13.82
CA ASP A 28 -5.00 -24.68 -13.97
C ASP A 28 -5.83 -25.19 -12.78
N GLY A 29 -6.75 -24.34 -12.27
CA GLY A 29 -7.59 -24.65 -11.14
C GLY A 29 -6.88 -24.65 -9.78
N VAL A 30 -5.57 -24.32 -9.71
CA VAL A 30 -4.80 -24.25 -8.47
C VAL A 30 -4.56 -22.80 -8.09
N PHE A 31 -4.96 -22.42 -6.88
CA PHE A 31 -4.81 -21.07 -6.32
C PHE A 31 -3.92 -21.09 -5.09
N ALA A 32 -3.21 -19.97 -4.81
CA ALA A 32 -2.49 -19.80 -3.58
C ALA A 32 -2.80 -18.43 -2.97
N ALA A 33 -2.86 -18.35 -1.64
CA ALA A 33 -3.26 -17.15 -0.91
C ALA A 33 -2.53 -17.03 0.43
N GLY A 34 -2.35 -15.80 0.90
CA GLY A 34 -1.71 -15.51 2.19
C GLY A 34 -0.19 -15.68 2.15
N ASP A 35 0.38 -16.05 3.28
CA ASP A 35 1.83 -16.04 3.54
C ASP A 35 2.64 -16.95 2.62
N VAL A 36 2.00 -17.93 1.98
CA VAL A 36 2.65 -18.85 1.05
C VAL A 36 2.69 -18.30 -0.38
N ALA A 37 1.81 -17.36 -0.71
CA ALA A 37 1.69 -16.80 -2.05
C ALA A 37 2.72 -15.70 -2.32
N GLN A 38 3.35 -15.76 -3.47
CA GLN A 38 4.19 -14.69 -4.01
C GLN A 38 3.39 -13.99 -5.11
N GLY A 39 2.77 -12.88 -4.73
CA GLY A 39 1.94 -12.06 -5.58
C GLY A 39 2.57 -10.69 -5.87
N ARG A 40 1.84 -9.86 -6.61
CA ARG A 40 2.29 -8.52 -6.96
C ARG A 40 2.28 -7.60 -5.74
N ASP A 41 3.37 -6.84 -5.55
CA ASP A 41 3.42 -5.69 -4.64
C ASP A 41 2.79 -4.47 -5.34
N PHE A 42 1.85 -3.83 -4.66
CA PHE A 42 1.13 -2.68 -5.19
C PHE A 42 2.05 -1.49 -5.46
N SER A 43 3.05 -1.27 -4.59
CA SER A 43 3.91 -0.08 -4.61
C SER A 43 5.03 -0.17 -5.63
N THR A 44 5.61 -1.37 -5.81
CA THR A 44 6.77 -1.58 -6.67
C THR A 44 6.40 -2.22 -8.01
N GLY A 45 5.28 -2.94 -8.06
CA GLY A 45 4.90 -3.78 -9.18
C GLY A 45 5.64 -5.11 -9.26
N GLU A 46 6.63 -5.33 -8.40
CA GLU A 46 7.42 -6.55 -8.32
C GLU A 46 6.64 -7.67 -7.63
N TYR A 47 7.10 -8.91 -7.81
CA TYR A 47 6.50 -10.07 -7.14
C TYR A 47 7.20 -10.34 -5.82
N SER A 48 6.47 -10.33 -4.72
CA SER A 48 6.99 -10.53 -3.37
C SER A 48 6.04 -11.35 -2.49
N VAL A 49 6.59 -11.94 -1.44
CA VAL A 49 5.81 -12.54 -0.35
C VAL A 49 5.56 -11.46 0.70
N GLN A 50 4.29 -11.17 0.93
CA GLN A 50 3.88 -10.20 1.95
C GLN A 50 3.10 -10.93 3.05
N ALA A 51 3.81 -11.50 4.01
CA ALA A 51 3.28 -12.35 5.07
C ALA A 51 2.66 -11.51 6.20
N ILE A 52 1.55 -10.85 5.91
CA ILE A 52 0.76 -10.07 6.86
C ILE A 52 -0.72 -10.41 6.78
N GLN A 53 -1.43 -10.31 7.90
CA GLN A 53 -2.85 -10.65 7.97
C GLN A 53 -3.73 -9.93 6.93
N PRO A 54 -3.61 -8.62 6.67
CA PRO A 54 -4.43 -7.95 5.67
C PRO A 54 -4.26 -8.56 4.27
N THR A 55 -3.02 -8.85 3.87
CA THR A 55 -2.71 -9.54 2.61
C THR A 55 -3.37 -10.91 2.54
N ALA A 56 -3.25 -11.71 3.59
CA ALA A 56 -3.87 -13.04 3.64
C ALA A 56 -5.39 -12.97 3.47
N VAL A 57 -6.04 -11.97 4.06
CA VAL A 57 -7.50 -11.75 3.94
C VAL A 57 -7.88 -11.32 2.52
N GLU A 58 -7.14 -10.39 1.92
CA GLU A 58 -7.39 -9.91 0.55
C GLU A 58 -7.18 -11.03 -0.47
N HIS A 59 -6.06 -11.76 -0.35
CA HIS A 59 -5.75 -12.93 -1.17
C HIS A 59 -6.83 -14.01 -1.05
N GLY A 60 -7.23 -14.38 0.17
CA GLY A 60 -8.25 -15.39 0.40
C GLY A 60 -9.59 -15.04 -0.24
N LYS A 61 -10.02 -13.77 -0.14
CA LYS A 61 -11.27 -13.29 -0.77
C LYS A 61 -11.18 -13.33 -2.30
N ALA A 62 -10.09 -12.85 -2.87
CA ALA A 62 -9.91 -12.83 -4.32
C ALA A 62 -9.80 -14.24 -4.90
N ALA A 63 -8.98 -15.11 -4.28
CA ALA A 63 -8.85 -16.51 -4.68
C ALA A 63 -10.19 -17.25 -4.61
N ALA A 64 -10.92 -17.12 -3.49
CA ALA A 64 -12.23 -17.77 -3.33
C ALA A 64 -13.26 -17.29 -4.36
N SER A 65 -13.24 -15.99 -4.71
CA SER A 65 -14.10 -15.46 -5.77
C SER A 65 -13.74 -16.00 -7.14
N ASN A 66 -12.45 -16.17 -7.42
CA ASN A 66 -11.95 -16.67 -8.71
C ASN A 66 -12.08 -18.19 -8.86
N MET A 67 -12.23 -18.93 -7.76
CA MET A 67 -12.57 -20.36 -7.78
C MET A 67 -14.01 -20.62 -8.21
N VAL A 68 -14.87 -19.61 -8.18
CA VAL A 68 -16.30 -19.74 -8.53
C VAL A 68 -16.50 -19.29 -9.98
N ASP A 69 -17.08 -20.14 -10.81
CA ASP A 69 -17.35 -19.88 -12.21
C ASP A 69 -18.04 -18.52 -12.45
N GLY A 70 -17.50 -17.77 -13.42
CA GLY A 70 -18.06 -16.52 -13.89
C GLY A 70 -17.73 -15.29 -13.04
N LYS A 71 -16.82 -15.40 -12.08
CA LYS A 71 -16.31 -14.24 -11.33
C LYS A 71 -14.82 -14.07 -11.61
N GLU A 72 -14.47 -12.96 -12.23
CA GLU A 72 -13.08 -12.53 -12.41
C GLU A 72 -12.79 -11.34 -11.49
N VAL A 73 -12.10 -11.59 -10.38
CA VAL A 73 -11.61 -10.57 -9.47
C VAL A 73 -10.14 -10.35 -9.72
N VAL A 74 -9.79 -9.15 -10.18
CA VAL A 74 -8.38 -8.74 -10.36
C VAL A 74 -7.85 -8.19 -9.04
N HIS A 75 -6.83 -8.84 -8.51
CA HIS A 75 -6.06 -8.38 -7.36
C HIS A 75 -4.92 -7.46 -7.84
N ARG A 76 -5.00 -6.17 -7.50
CA ARG A 76 -4.05 -5.14 -8.00
C ARG A 76 -2.69 -5.17 -7.32
N GLY A 77 -2.47 -6.09 -6.43
CA GLY A 77 -1.30 -6.18 -5.56
C GLY A 77 -1.61 -5.76 -4.13
N CYS A 78 -0.83 -6.27 -3.19
CA CYS A 78 -0.92 -5.88 -1.79
C CYS A 78 -0.06 -4.66 -1.50
N LEU A 79 -0.58 -3.75 -0.69
CA LEU A 79 0.21 -2.63 -0.17
C LEU A 79 1.16 -3.17 0.91
N ASN A 80 2.45 -3.02 0.68
CA ASN A 80 3.44 -3.32 1.71
C ASN A 80 3.20 -2.42 2.93
N MET A 81 3.05 -3.02 4.11
CA MET A 81 2.76 -2.27 5.33
C MET A 81 3.28 -3.00 6.57
N ASN A 82 3.69 -2.21 7.54
CA ASN A 82 4.05 -2.69 8.86
C ASN A 82 3.42 -1.78 9.93
N ILE A 83 2.87 -2.38 10.98
CA ILE A 83 2.35 -1.66 12.14
C ILE A 83 2.86 -2.40 13.37
N LEU A 84 3.63 -1.69 14.19
CA LEU A 84 4.23 -2.23 15.40
C LEU A 84 3.91 -1.34 16.58
N ASP A 85 3.37 -1.94 17.64
CA ASP A 85 3.22 -1.30 18.93
C ASP A 85 4.37 -1.77 19.86
N THR A 86 5.21 -0.83 20.25
CA THR A 86 6.29 -1.08 21.20
C THR A 86 6.01 -0.32 22.48
N MET A 87 5.42 -0.99 23.48
CA MET A 87 5.11 -0.41 24.80
C MET A 87 4.26 0.88 24.73
N GLY A 88 3.28 0.92 23.82
CA GLY A 88 2.40 2.07 23.60
C GLY A 88 2.94 3.10 22.60
N LEU A 89 4.16 2.95 22.12
CA LEU A 89 4.68 3.75 21.01
C LEU A 89 4.46 3.00 19.70
N VAL A 90 3.51 3.48 18.91
CA VAL A 90 3.13 2.85 17.64
C VAL A 90 3.95 3.42 16.50
N SER A 91 4.59 2.54 15.72
CA SER A 91 5.20 2.85 14.44
C SER A 91 4.40 2.23 13.30
N THR A 92 4.38 2.93 12.16
CA THR A 92 3.71 2.45 10.95
C THR A 92 4.56 2.78 9.72
N SER A 93 4.58 1.87 8.76
CA SER A 93 5.19 2.09 7.45
C SER A 93 4.23 1.60 6.38
N PHE A 94 4.14 2.33 5.26
CA PHE A 94 3.25 2.01 4.13
C PHE A 94 3.96 2.25 2.81
N GLY A 95 3.71 1.36 1.84
CA GLY A 95 4.11 1.53 0.46
C GLY A 95 5.64 1.58 0.26
N ALA A 96 6.08 2.47 -0.60
CA ALA A 96 7.49 2.75 -0.88
C ALA A 96 8.06 3.71 0.17
N TRP A 97 8.11 3.29 1.43
CA TRP A 97 8.52 4.15 2.55
C TRP A 97 10.00 4.57 2.54
N GLU A 98 10.84 3.95 1.74
CA GLU A 98 12.23 4.36 1.49
C GLU A 98 12.33 5.41 0.37
N GLY A 99 11.19 5.73 -0.26
CA GLY A 99 11.11 6.63 -1.41
C GLY A 99 11.27 5.92 -2.75
N VAL A 100 11.27 6.72 -3.80
CA VAL A 100 11.45 6.28 -5.19
C VAL A 100 12.48 7.18 -5.88
N ASP A 101 13.12 6.68 -6.93
CA ASP A 101 14.09 7.45 -7.71
C ASP A 101 13.45 8.72 -8.29
N GLY A 102 14.08 9.86 -8.03
CA GLY A 102 13.57 11.17 -8.46
C GLY A 102 12.37 11.68 -7.66
N GLY A 103 11.93 10.94 -6.63
CA GLY A 103 10.87 11.35 -5.71
C GLY A 103 11.25 12.51 -4.80
N GLN A 104 10.29 12.97 -4.03
CA GLN A 104 10.48 14.00 -2.99
C GLN A 104 9.96 13.50 -1.66
N SER A 105 10.51 14.00 -0.55
CA SER A 105 10.04 13.66 0.79
C SER A 105 9.70 14.88 1.63
N ALA A 106 8.79 14.69 2.58
CA ALA A 106 8.47 15.67 3.61
C ALA A 106 8.62 15.02 4.98
N GLU A 107 9.49 15.57 5.81
CA GLU A 107 9.81 15.03 7.13
C GLU A 107 9.40 15.98 8.24
N LEU A 108 8.82 15.40 9.30
CA LEU A 108 8.64 16.04 10.59
C LEU A 108 9.28 15.17 11.66
N SER A 109 10.17 15.75 12.44
CA SER A 109 10.83 15.10 13.56
C SER A 109 10.70 15.91 14.84
N ASP A 110 10.08 15.34 15.88
CA ASP A 110 9.96 15.90 17.23
C ASP A 110 10.36 14.83 18.24
N PRO A 111 11.69 14.64 18.47
CA PRO A 111 12.20 13.60 19.36
C PRO A 111 11.75 13.75 20.81
N ASP A 112 11.55 14.98 21.28
CA ASP A 112 11.13 15.24 22.66
C ASP A 112 9.73 14.71 22.97
N ARG A 113 8.90 14.57 21.93
CA ARG A 113 7.53 14.03 22.02
C ARG A 113 7.39 12.67 21.37
N TYR A 114 8.48 12.03 20.97
CA TYR A 114 8.49 10.75 20.25
C TYR A 114 7.59 10.78 19.00
N ARG A 115 7.68 11.85 18.20
CA ARG A 115 6.88 12.02 16.98
C ARG A 115 7.78 12.09 15.76
N TYR A 116 7.45 11.27 14.78
CA TYR A 116 8.09 11.27 13.48
C TYR A 116 7.05 11.03 12.40
N LEU A 117 7.15 11.74 11.31
CA LEU A 117 6.36 11.52 10.10
C LEU A 117 7.24 11.79 8.91
N ASP A 118 7.32 10.85 8.00
CA ASP A 118 8.00 10.97 6.74
C ASP A 118 7.04 10.53 5.62
N LEU A 119 6.85 11.39 4.64
CA LEU A 119 5.96 11.20 3.50
C LEU A 119 6.80 11.15 2.22
N GLN A 120 6.60 10.13 1.40
CA GLN A 120 7.33 9.92 0.16
C GLN A 120 6.42 10.14 -1.04
N PHE A 121 6.86 10.96 -2.00
CA PHE A 121 6.07 11.36 -3.17
C PHE A 121 6.76 10.96 -4.48
N ASP A 122 5.94 10.45 -5.41
CA ASP A 122 6.28 10.36 -6.83
C ASP A 122 5.39 11.36 -7.60
N GLY A 123 6.02 12.41 -8.13
CA GLY A 123 5.28 13.54 -8.69
C GLY A 123 4.33 14.17 -7.66
N ASP A 124 3.03 14.11 -7.89
CA ASP A 124 1.98 14.64 -7.02
C ASP A 124 1.18 13.54 -6.28
N VAL A 125 1.70 12.31 -6.26
CA VAL A 125 1.09 11.16 -5.59
C VAL A 125 1.91 10.77 -4.37
N LEU A 126 1.24 10.51 -3.24
CA LEU A 126 1.85 9.90 -2.06
C LEU A 126 2.05 8.41 -2.32
N VAL A 127 3.30 7.93 -2.30
CA VAL A 127 3.66 6.53 -2.61
C VAL A 127 4.16 5.76 -1.40
N GLY A 128 4.62 6.46 -0.37
CA GLY A 128 5.11 5.83 0.84
C GLY A 128 5.03 6.74 2.05
N ALA A 129 5.07 6.17 3.25
CA ALA A 129 5.12 6.92 4.49
C ALA A 129 5.67 6.08 5.65
N ASN A 130 6.38 6.75 6.56
CA ASN A 130 6.72 6.27 7.89
C ASN A 130 6.12 7.19 8.94
N ALA A 131 5.55 6.63 10.01
CA ALA A 131 5.10 7.41 11.15
C ALA A 131 5.47 6.73 12.47
N LEU A 132 5.86 7.52 13.46
CA LEU A 132 6.10 7.09 14.83
C LEU A 132 5.36 8.06 15.77
N GLY A 133 4.51 7.53 16.66
CA GLY A 133 3.74 8.32 17.62
C GLY A 133 2.71 9.27 17.01
N LEU A 134 2.53 9.26 15.68
CA LEU A 134 1.58 10.06 14.91
C LEU A 134 0.61 9.14 14.16
N THR A 135 -0.27 8.49 14.90
CA THR A 135 -1.16 7.43 14.36
C THR A 135 -2.54 7.94 13.94
N GLN A 136 -2.85 9.21 14.16
CA GLN A 136 -4.19 9.77 13.98
C GLN A 136 -4.72 9.67 12.54
N HIS A 137 -3.83 9.70 11.54
CA HIS A 137 -4.21 9.74 10.12
C HIS A 137 -3.64 8.57 9.30
N VAL A 138 -3.19 7.49 9.95
CA VAL A 138 -2.60 6.33 9.24
C VAL A 138 -3.55 5.70 8.23
N GLY A 139 -4.85 5.68 8.52
CA GLY A 139 -5.86 5.21 7.57
C GLY A 139 -5.99 6.10 6.34
N VAL A 140 -5.84 7.41 6.52
CA VAL A 140 -5.84 8.38 5.41
C VAL A 140 -4.59 8.21 4.55
N ILE A 141 -3.41 8.09 5.17
CA ILE A 141 -2.14 7.82 4.48
C ILE A 141 -2.28 6.56 3.61
N ARG A 142 -2.72 5.44 4.20
CA ARG A 142 -2.96 4.20 3.48
C ARG A 142 -3.93 4.40 2.31
N GLY A 143 -5.05 5.08 2.55
CA GLY A 143 -6.05 5.35 1.52
C GLY A 143 -5.51 6.18 0.37
N MET A 144 -4.74 7.23 0.65
CA MET A 144 -4.11 8.07 -0.38
C MET A 144 -3.15 7.27 -1.25
N ILE A 145 -2.32 6.41 -0.66
CA ILE A 145 -1.39 5.53 -1.39
C ILE A 145 -2.17 4.53 -2.25
N GLN A 146 -3.13 3.79 -1.67
CA GLN A 146 -3.89 2.75 -2.39
C GLN A 146 -4.75 3.29 -3.53
N THR A 147 -5.27 4.51 -3.40
CA THR A 147 -6.06 5.16 -4.44
C THR A 147 -5.21 5.93 -5.44
N GLN A 148 -3.90 6.06 -5.19
CA GLN A 148 -2.99 6.89 -5.99
C GLN A 148 -3.55 8.30 -6.17
N LEU A 149 -4.06 8.88 -5.08
CA LEU A 149 -4.72 10.17 -5.08
C LEU A 149 -3.76 11.27 -5.54
N ARG A 150 -4.15 11.98 -6.62
CA ARG A 150 -3.37 13.12 -7.10
C ARG A 150 -3.64 14.33 -6.23
N LEU A 151 -2.57 14.86 -5.64
CA LEU A 151 -2.62 15.95 -4.68
C LEU A 151 -2.55 17.33 -5.33
N GLY A 152 -1.98 17.42 -6.54
CA GLY A 152 -1.72 18.68 -7.21
C GLY A 152 -0.93 19.63 -6.30
N ARG A 153 -1.40 20.87 -6.15
CA ARG A 153 -0.75 21.88 -5.29
C ARG A 153 -0.69 21.51 -3.80
N TRP A 154 -1.52 20.59 -3.33
CA TRP A 154 -1.47 20.14 -1.94
C TRP A 154 -0.20 19.38 -1.62
N LYS A 155 0.43 18.76 -2.61
CA LYS A 155 1.74 18.15 -2.44
C LYS A 155 2.77 19.16 -1.95
N ASP A 156 2.83 20.37 -2.55
CA ASP A 156 3.79 21.40 -2.14
C ASP A 156 3.52 21.88 -0.70
N ARG A 157 2.25 21.99 -0.31
CA ARG A 157 1.88 22.29 1.08
C ARG A 157 2.27 21.19 2.05
N LEU A 158 2.18 19.93 1.66
CA LEU A 158 2.63 18.80 2.48
C LEU A 158 4.17 18.76 2.60
N LEU A 159 4.91 19.20 1.56
CA LEU A 159 6.36 19.37 1.65
C LEU A 159 6.76 20.44 2.68
N GLU A 160 5.95 21.49 2.85
CA GLU A 160 6.17 22.53 3.85
C GLU A 160 5.68 22.10 5.25
N ASN A 161 4.55 21.40 5.32
CA ASN A 161 3.95 20.94 6.57
C ASN A 161 3.24 19.59 6.39
N PRO A 162 3.90 18.46 6.71
CA PRO A 162 3.34 17.13 6.52
C PRO A 162 2.14 16.81 7.43
N LEU A 163 1.86 17.65 8.44
CA LEU A 163 0.69 17.47 9.31
C LEU A 163 -0.65 17.84 8.63
N GLN A 164 -0.62 18.53 7.49
CA GLN A 164 -1.84 18.92 6.75
C GLN A 164 -2.44 17.77 5.90
N LEU A 165 -2.26 16.52 6.33
CA LEU A 165 -2.73 15.34 5.60
C LEU A 165 -4.24 15.31 5.40
N MET A 166 -5.03 15.68 6.43
CA MET A 166 -6.49 15.65 6.32
C MET A 166 -7.01 16.70 5.36
N GLU A 167 -6.46 17.91 5.43
CA GLU A 167 -6.81 19.00 4.52
C GLU A 167 -6.49 18.64 3.08
N ALA A 168 -5.30 18.07 2.86
CA ALA A 168 -4.87 17.60 1.55
C ALA A 168 -5.79 16.50 1.01
N TYR A 169 -6.12 15.52 1.85
CA TYR A 169 -7.03 14.42 1.47
C TYR A 169 -8.42 14.93 1.11
N VAL A 170 -9.03 15.76 1.97
CA VAL A 170 -10.38 16.28 1.75
C VAL A 170 -10.42 17.13 0.48
N ALA A 171 -9.44 18.01 0.28
CA ALA A 171 -9.39 18.85 -0.90
C ALA A 171 -9.20 18.05 -2.20
N ALA A 172 -8.28 17.07 -2.20
CA ALA A 172 -8.00 16.25 -3.36
C ALA A 172 -9.14 15.26 -3.67
N ALA A 173 -9.69 14.59 -2.64
CA ALA A 173 -10.74 13.59 -2.82
C ALA A 173 -12.09 14.20 -3.24
N HIS A 174 -12.40 15.43 -2.83
CA HIS A 174 -13.64 16.10 -3.19
C HIS A 174 -13.51 17.06 -4.38
N GLY A 175 -12.35 17.12 -5.03
CA GLY A 175 -12.14 17.97 -6.20
C GLY A 175 -12.36 19.46 -5.89
N VAL A 176 -12.10 19.88 -4.65
CA VAL A 176 -12.13 21.30 -4.28
C VAL A 176 -10.94 21.98 -4.93
N SER A 177 -11.03 22.19 -6.25
CA SER A 177 -10.23 23.19 -6.93
C SER A 177 -10.65 24.52 -6.33
N ASP A 178 -9.70 25.29 -5.81
CA ASP A 178 -9.96 26.69 -5.40
C ASP A 178 -10.62 27.38 -6.58
N GLY A 179 -11.80 27.92 -6.30
CA GLY A 179 -12.66 28.53 -7.29
C GLY A 179 -11.92 29.52 -8.16
N VAL A 180 -11.76 29.16 -9.41
CA VAL A 180 -11.79 30.15 -10.47
C VAL A 180 -13.27 30.41 -10.70
N ASN A 181 -13.75 31.45 -10.05
CA ASN A 181 -15.02 32.07 -10.33
C ASN A 181 -14.96 32.58 -11.76
N THR A 182 -15.37 31.78 -12.73
CA THR A 182 -15.71 32.27 -14.06
C THR A 182 -17.10 32.86 -13.97
N SER A 183 -17.14 34.12 -13.57
CA SER A 183 -18.30 34.98 -13.79
C SER A 183 -18.56 35.10 -15.29
N VAL A 184 -19.71 34.66 -15.73
CA VAL A 184 -20.37 35.13 -16.95
C VAL A 184 -21.48 36.07 -16.52
#